data_3bf988405180a8360d8c2a9b8c4f641a
#
_entry.id   3bf988405180a8360d8c2a9b8c4f641a
#
_cell.length_a   1.000
_cell.length_b   1.000
_cell.length_c   1.000
_cell.angle_alpha   90.00
_cell.angle_beta   90.00
_cell.angle_gamma   90.00
#
_symmetry.space_group_name_H-M   'P 1'
#
loop_
_entity.id
_entity.type
_entity.pdbx_description
1 polymer ?
#
loop_
_entity_poly.entity_id
_entity_poly.type
_entity_poly.pdbx_seq_one_letter_code
_entity_poly.pdbx_strand_id
1 'polypeptide(L)'
;MIAHGKDIKIFSGNSNRALAEAICKEMGMDLGNAEVGAFSDGENFVSIYETVRGSDVFVVQSTCSPVNDNLMELLIMIDALKRASAGRITAVVPYFGYARQDRKTKPRDPISAKLVANLITRAGADRVLTMDLHANQIQGFFDIPVDNLLGNPIFSNYLHERYAGQEDDVIVVSPDVGSVARARAFAQKLGMGLAIVDKRRQKANSSEVMNIIGAVRGKKVILFDDMVDTGGSLCGAAQALVELGGATEVVACASHGVLSGPAVDRIEKSVIKEVIFLDTVPPRPGVKCDKIKYLSVAHMFAEAIERIYEEVSVSKLFV
;
A
#
# COMPACT_ATOMS: atom_id res chain seq x y z
N MET A 1 -20.70 23.23 -1.10
CA MET A 1 -19.59 23.68 -1.98
C MET A 1 -18.36 23.67 -1.11
N ILE A 2 -17.50 22.69 -1.26
CA ILE A 2 -16.20 22.68 -0.58
C ILE A 2 -15.36 23.74 -1.32
N ALA A 3 -15.06 24.86 -0.66
CA ALA A 3 -14.31 25.93 -1.29
C ALA A 3 -12.88 25.41 -1.54
N HIS A 4 -12.38 25.55 -2.75
CA HIS A 4 -10.97 25.41 -3.08
C HIS A 4 -10.13 26.19 -2.08
N GLY A 5 -9.08 25.58 -1.54
CA GLY A 5 -8.04 26.29 -0.84
C GLY A 5 -7.30 27.25 -1.79
N LYS A 6 -6.72 28.29 -1.27
CA LYS A 6 -6.01 29.30 -2.08
C LYS A 6 -4.71 28.77 -2.68
N ASP A 7 -4.09 27.78 -2.05
CA ASP A 7 -2.80 27.18 -2.35
C ASP A 7 -2.73 25.75 -1.84
N ILE A 8 -1.90 24.93 -2.44
CA ILE A 8 -1.58 23.57 -1.97
C ILE A 8 -0.49 23.66 -0.91
N LYS A 9 -0.65 22.88 0.17
CA LYS A 9 0.41 22.64 1.14
C LYS A 9 0.49 21.15 1.46
N ILE A 10 1.71 20.62 1.47
CA ILE A 10 1.96 19.21 1.77
C ILE A 10 2.80 19.12 3.03
N PHE A 11 2.30 18.42 4.04
CA PHE A 11 3.01 18.11 5.27
C PHE A 11 3.28 16.61 5.36
N SER A 12 4.38 16.26 6.03
CA SER A 12 4.75 14.87 6.28
C SER A 12 4.78 14.56 7.76
N GLY A 13 4.20 13.42 8.15
CA GLY A 13 4.58 12.78 9.40
C GLY A 13 5.91 12.01 9.24
N ASN A 14 6.26 11.24 10.27
CA ASN A 14 7.58 10.58 10.35
C ASN A 14 7.65 9.23 9.63
N SER A 15 6.50 8.63 9.27
CA SER A 15 6.49 7.24 8.78
C SER A 15 7.20 7.05 7.44
N ASN A 16 7.10 8.02 6.52
CA ASN A 16 7.68 7.92 5.18
C ASN A 16 7.98 9.30 4.58
N ARG A 17 8.83 10.06 5.27
CA ARG A 17 9.19 11.42 4.86
C ARG A 17 9.82 11.47 3.46
N ALA A 18 10.63 10.46 3.12
CA ALA A 18 11.27 10.37 1.80
C ALA A 18 10.24 10.34 0.65
N LEU A 19 9.12 9.61 0.83
CA LEU A 19 8.04 9.60 -0.16
C LEU A 19 7.35 10.99 -0.25
N ALA A 20 7.11 11.64 0.88
CA ALA A 20 6.51 12.98 0.89
C ALA A 20 7.40 14.00 0.17
N GLU A 21 8.71 13.96 0.41
CA GLU A 21 9.69 14.79 -0.30
C GLU A 21 9.73 14.48 -1.80
N ALA A 22 9.65 13.19 -2.18
CA ALA A 22 9.58 12.80 -3.58
C ALA A 22 8.29 13.29 -4.27
N ILE A 23 7.13 13.23 -3.59
CA ILE A 23 5.86 13.79 -4.08
C ILE A 23 6.00 15.30 -4.31
N CYS A 24 6.52 16.03 -3.33
CA CYS A 24 6.74 17.48 -3.46
C CYS A 24 7.68 17.82 -4.63
N LYS A 25 8.73 17.02 -4.82
CA LYS A 25 9.67 17.19 -5.95
C LYS A 25 8.98 17.00 -7.30
N GLU A 26 8.11 16.00 -7.44
CA GLU A 26 7.30 15.80 -8.67
C GLU A 26 6.41 17.01 -8.96
N MET A 27 5.85 17.64 -7.92
CA MET A 27 4.98 18.82 -8.03
C MET A 27 5.77 20.15 -8.09
N GLY A 28 7.09 20.13 -8.03
CA GLY A 28 7.92 21.35 -8.06
C GLY A 28 7.72 22.25 -6.85
N MET A 29 7.43 21.69 -5.66
CA MET A 29 7.20 22.43 -4.42
C MET A 29 7.99 21.83 -3.25
N ASP A 30 8.07 22.57 -2.14
CA ASP A 30 8.70 22.13 -0.91
C ASP A 30 7.66 21.57 0.07
N LEU A 31 8.12 20.71 0.99
CA LEU A 31 7.31 20.30 2.15
C LEU A 31 7.01 21.49 3.05
N GLY A 32 5.79 21.53 3.58
CA GLY A 32 5.38 22.48 4.60
C GLY A 32 6.26 22.38 5.86
N ASN A 33 6.52 23.52 6.46
CA ASN A 33 7.39 23.62 7.63
C ASN A 33 6.64 23.21 8.90
N ALA A 34 6.92 22.00 9.38
CA ALA A 34 6.36 21.43 10.60
C ALA A 34 7.38 20.58 11.34
N GLU A 35 7.25 20.51 12.64
CA GLU A 35 7.94 19.59 13.51
C GLU A 35 6.95 18.56 14.03
N VAL A 36 7.28 17.28 13.87
CA VAL A 36 6.51 16.14 14.36
C VAL A 36 7.45 15.28 15.18
N GLY A 37 7.12 15.07 16.44
CA GLY A 37 7.99 14.35 17.36
C GLY A 37 7.24 13.72 18.52
N ALA A 38 7.99 13.23 19.50
CA ALA A 38 7.45 12.68 20.73
C ALA A 38 8.12 13.29 21.95
N PHE A 39 7.34 13.51 23.00
CA PHE A 39 7.84 13.84 24.32
C PHE A 39 8.57 12.64 24.95
N SER A 40 9.27 12.87 26.06
CA SER A 40 10.06 11.82 26.72
C SER A 40 9.22 10.67 27.29
N ASP A 41 7.93 10.87 27.48
CA ASP A 41 6.95 9.86 27.91
C ASP A 41 6.31 9.09 26.74
N GLY A 42 6.62 9.50 25.48
CA GLY A 42 6.14 8.89 24.25
C GLY A 42 4.87 9.52 23.67
N GLU A 43 4.32 10.58 24.28
CA GLU A 43 3.21 11.32 23.67
C GLU A 43 3.71 12.10 22.43
N ASN A 44 2.98 11.99 21.31
CA ASN A 44 3.32 12.70 20.09
C ASN A 44 2.96 14.17 20.18
N PHE A 45 3.79 15.03 19.60
CA PHE A 45 3.51 16.46 19.43
C PHE A 45 3.67 16.89 17.96
N VAL A 46 2.97 17.93 17.58
CA VAL A 46 3.05 18.56 16.25
C VAL A 46 3.09 20.08 16.41
N SER A 47 4.03 20.72 15.72
CA SER A 47 4.13 22.18 15.60
C SER A 47 4.14 22.58 14.13
N ILE A 48 3.21 23.44 13.72
CA ILE A 48 3.14 23.97 12.35
C ILE A 48 3.76 25.37 12.35
N TYR A 49 4.78 25.61 11.54
CA TYR A 49 5.56 26.85 11.54
C TYR A 49 5.21 27.81 10.40
N GLU A 50 4.11 27.54 9.69
CA GLU A 50 3.62 28.41 8.63
C GLU A 50 2.09 28.55 8.67
N THR A 51 1.58 29.56 7.98
CA THR A 51 0.13 29.75 7.88
C THR A 51 -0.49 28.72 6.93
N VAL A 52 -1.55 28.07 7.39
CA VAL A 52 -2.33 27.12 6.58
C VAL A 52 -3.78 27.58 6.39
N ARG A 53 -4.08 28.81 6.85
CA ARG A 53 -5.45 29.34 6.83
C ARG A 53 -6.01 29.43 5.40
N GLY A 54 -7.05 28.65 5.15
CA GLY A 54 -7.72 28.60 3.85
C GLY A 54 -6.98 27.84 2.76
N SER A 55 -5.81 27.20 3.08
CA SER A 55 -5.06 26.35 2.14
C SER A 55 -5.72 24.99 1.99
N ASP A 56 -5.49 24.33 0.85
CA ASP A 56 -5.77 22.91 0.63
C ASP A 56 -4.56 22.09 1.11
N VAL A 57 -4.73 21.38 2.22
CA VAL A 57 -3.63 20.74 2.93
C VAL A 57 -3.66 19.23 2.75
N PHE A 58 -2.53 18.66 2.36
CA PHE A 58 -2.32 17.23 2.23
C PHE A 58 -1.33 16.77 3.29
N VAL A 59 -1.73 15.77 4.10
CA VAL A 59 -0.90 15.18 5.16
C VAL A 59 -0.47 13.80 4.74
N VAL A 60 0.81 13.64 4.39
CA VAL A 60 1.36 12.35 3.94
C VAL A 60 1.86 11.56 5.15
N GLN A 61 1.18 10.44 5.46
CA GLN A 61 1.55 9.56 6.56
C GLN A 61 1.05 8.14 6.33
N SER A 62 1.94 7.20 6.06
CA SER A 62 1.61 5.76 6.07
C SER A 62 1.40 5.28 7.51
N THR A 63 0.31 4.55 7.76
CA THR A 63 0.05 3.98 9.10
C THR A 63 0.67 2.57 9.24
N CYS A 64 1.94 2.45 8.79
CA CYS A 64 2.78 1.27 8.95
C CYS A 64 3.45 1.21 10.33
N SER A 65 4.30 0.23 10.57
CA SER A 65 5.03 0.10 11.86
C SER A 65 6.02 1.27 12.09
N PRO A 66 6.02 1.85 13.31
CA PRO A 66 5.18 1.56 14.49
C PRO A 66 3.74 2.08 14.30
N VAL A 67 2.79 1.14 14.16
CA VAL A 67 1.44 1.42 13.63
C VAL A 67 0.65 2.40 14.48
N ASN A 68 0.70 2.25 15.82
CA ASN A 68 -0.07 3.09 16.72
C ASN A 68 0.48 4.52 16.76
N ASP A 69 1.80 4.66 16.77
CA ASP A 69 2.48 5.96 16.81
C ASP A 69 2.20 6.73 15.51
N ASN A 70 2.39 6.08 14.36
CA ASN A 70 2.13 6.69 13.05
C ASN A 70 0.65 7.07 12.85
N LEU A 71 -0.28 6.26 13.37
CA LEU A 71 -1.69 6.60 13.36
C LEU A 71 -1.97 7.81 14.25
N MET A 72 -1.42 7.85 15.47
CA MET A 72 -1.62 8.97 16.38
C MET A 72 -1.00 10.26 15.85
N GLU A 73 0.20 10.20 15.26
CA GLU A 73 0.79 11.34 14.55
C GLU A 73 -0.16 11.92 13.50
N LEU A 74 -0.70 11.06 12.63
CA LEU A 74 -1.66 11.47 11.60
C LEU A 74 -2.87 12.21 12.21
N LEU A 75 -3.45 11.65 13.28
CA LEU A 75 -4.64 12.24 13.92
C LEU A 75 -4.33 13.61 14.53
N ILE A 76 -3.18 13.74 15.20
CA ILE A 76 -2.74 15.01 15.83
C ILE A 76 -2.42 16.05 14.75
N MET A 77 -1.76 15.66 13.65
CA MET A 77 -1.48 16.56 12.53
C MET A 77 -2.78 17.10 11.92
N ILE A 78 -3.77 16.26 11.69
CA ILE A 78 -5.08 16.65 11.15
C ILE A 78 -5.78 17.62 12.12
N ASP A 79 -5.78 17.36 13.43
CA ASP A 79 -6.39 18.23 14.45
C ASP A 79 -5.67 19.60 14.51
N ALA A 80 -4.34 19.61 14.46
CA ALA A 80 -3.56 20.86 14.44
C ALA A 80 -3.89 21.74 13.23
N LEU A 81 -3.94 21.15 12.04
CA LEU A 81 -4.27 21.83 10.79
C LEU A 81 -5.71 22.36 10.78
N LYS A 82 -6.66 21.57 11.30
CA LYS A 82 -8.05 21.98 11.47
C LYS A 82 -8.17 23.19 12.41
N ARG A 83 -7.48 23.17 13.56
CA ARG A 83 -7.45 24.29 14.50
C ARG A 83 -6.73 25.51 13.94
N ALA A 84 -5.78 25.32 13.04
CA ALA A 84 -5.11 26.40 12.30
C ALA A 84 -5.97 26.94 11.12
N SER A 85 -7.20 26.47 10.95
CA SER A 85 -8.17 26.90 9.93
C SER A 85 -7.72 26.58 8.49
N ALA A 86 -7.10 25.40 8.25
CA ALA A 86 -6.95 24.87 6.90
C ALA A 86 -8.34 24.87 6.18
N GLY A 87 -8.32 25.11 4.89
CA GLY A 87 -9.57 25.17 4.09
C GLY A 87 -10.12 23.78 3.81
N ARG A 88 -9.27 22.85 3.46
CA ARG A 88 -9.57 21.42 3.25
C ARG A 88 -8.36 20.59 3.72
N ILE A 89 -8.59 19.44 4.33
CA ILE A 89 -7.54 18.56 4.80
C ILE A 89 -7.72 17.17 4.16
N THR A 90 -6.77 16.78 3.32
CA THR A 90 -6.71 15.44 2.73
C THR A 90 -5.67 14.60 3.47
N ALA A 91 -6.11 13.50 4.10
CA ALA A 91 -5.21 12.51 4.66
C ALA A 91 -4.67 11.62 3.52
N VAL A 92 -3.39 11.78 3.19
CA VAL A 92 -2.68 10.95 2.20
C VAL A 92 -2.02 9.80 2.96
N VAL A 93 -2.63 8.61 2.86
CA VAL A 93 -2.25 7.41 3.60
C VAL A 93 -1.82 6.33 2.62
N PRO A 94 -0.56 6.34 2.10
CA PRO A 94 -0.10 5.39 1.09
C PRO A 94 -0.28 3.93 1.51
N TYR A 95 -0.06 3.62 2.79
CA TYR A 95 -0.42 2.35 3.41
C TYR A 95 -1.39 2.56 4.57
N PHE A 96 -2.60 1.99 4.45
CA PHE A 96 -3.64 2.05 5.46
C PHE A 96 -3.53 0.84 6.40
N GLY A 97 -3.01 1.05 7.60
CA GLY A 97 -2.92 0.04 8.66
C GLY A 97 -4.30 -0.40 9.16
N TYR A 98 -4.34 -1.53 9.88
CA TYR A 98 -5.59 -2.16 10.38
C TYR A 98 -6.55 -2.64 9.29
N ALA A 99 -6.23 -2.50 8.01
CA ALA A 99 -7.08 -2.88 6.86
C ALA A 99 -7.45 -4.38 6.85
N ARG A 100 -6.63 -5.24 7.44
CA ARG A 100 -6.89 -6.70 7.51
C ARG A 100 -8.04 -7.08 8.44
N GLN A 101 -8.53 -6.16 9.28
CA GLN A 101 -9.70 -6.33 10.14
C GLN A 101 -10.90 -5.54 9.59
N ASP A 102 -11.28 -5.83 8.34
CA ASP A 102 -12.39 -5.22 7.60
C ASP A 102 -13.74 -5.88 7.93
N ARG A 103 -13.73 -7.04 8.55
CA ARG A 103 -14.92 -7.83 8.90
C ARG A 103 -14.66 -8.69 10.14
N LYS A 104 -15.73 -9.16 10.76
CA LYS A 104 -15.63 -10.17 11.83
C LYS A 104 -15.36 -11.54 11.23
N THR A 105 -14.24 -12.15 11.59
CA THR A 105 -13.88 -13.53 11.21
C THR A 105 -14.37 -14.53 12.24
N LYS A 106 -14.52 -14.10 13.50
CA LYS A 106 -15.08 -14.87 14.60
C LYS A 106 -16.12 -14.04 15.37
N PRO A 107 -17.02 -14.69 16.12
CA PRO A 107 -17.92 -13.96 17.00
C PRO A 107 -17.17 -13.00 17.92
N ARG A 108 -17.68 -11.77 18.06
CA ARG A 108 -17.14 -10.70 18.93
C ARG A 108 -15.81 -10.08 18.47
N ASP A 109 -15.31 -10.41 17.30
CA ASP A 109 -14.16 -9.71 16.71
C ASP A 109 -14.48 -8.24 16.47
N PRO A 110 -13.49 -7.34 16.58
CA PRO A 110 -13.64 -5.95 16.16
C PRO A 110 -13.64 -5.82 14.64
N ILE A 111 -14.05 -4.66 14.14
CA ILE A 111 -13.81 -4.18 12.77
C ILE A 111 -12.89 -2.96 12.88
N SER A 112 -11.59 -3.22 13.08
CA SER A 112 -10.62 -2.15 13.39
C SER A 112 -10.43 -1.19 12.21
N ALA A 113 -10.60 -1.65 10.96
CA ALA A 113 -10.58 -0.78 9.79
C ALA A 113 -11.66 0.31 9.85
N LYS A 114 -12.89 -0.01 10.32
CA LYS A 114 -13.96 0.98 10.53
C LYS A 114 -13.64 1.93 11.68
N LEU A 115 -13.06 1.42 12.77
CA LEU A 115 -12.65 2.27 13.89
C LEU A 115 -11.62 3.32 13.43
N VAL A 116 -10.58 2.91 12.70
CA VAL A 116 -9.54 3.82 12.21
C VAL A 116 -10.12 4.82 11.21
N ALA A 117 -11.01 4.40 10.30
CA ALA A 117 -11.71 5.30 9.39
C ALA A 117 -12.50 6.39 10.15
N ASN A 118 -13.20 5.99 11.21
CA ASN A 118 -13.94 6.94 12.06
C ASN A 118 -13.00 7.92 12.78
N LEU A 119 -11.86 7.46 13.30
CA LEU A 119 -10.88 8.30 13.98
C LEU A 119 -10.32 9.38 13.03
N ILE A 120 -9.91 9.01 11.81
CA ILE A 120 -9.40 9.95 10.80
C ILE A 120 -10.47 10.99 10.44
N THR A 121 -11.71 10.55 10.18
CA THR A 121 -12.83 11.44 9.89
C THR A 121 -13.11 12.40 11.06
N ARG A 122 -13.11 11.89 12.29
CA ARG A 122 -13.40 12.71 13.50
C ARG A 122 -12.26 13.67 13.86
N ALA A 123 -11.02 13.32 13.56
CA ALA A 123 -9.89 14.25 13.70
C ALA A 123 -10.06 15.49 12.82
N GLY A 124 -10.73 15.35 11.67
CA GLY A 124 -11.08 16.48 10.82
C GLY A 124 -10.60 16.39 9.39
N ALA A 125 -10.25 15.22 8.91
CA ALA A 125 -10.00 15.01 7.49
C ALA A 125 -11.30 15.19 6.68
N ASP A 126 -11.20 15.88 5.54
CA ASP A 126 -12.28 16.08 4.58
C ASP A 126 -12.25 15.03 3.46
N ARG A 127 -11.13 14.37 3.25
CA ARG A 127 -10.89 13.35 2.22
C ARG A 127 -9.75 12.43 2.63
N VAL A 128 -9.76 11.21 2.10
CA VAL A 128 -8.64 10.26 2.20
C VAL A 128 -8.14 9.91 0.80
N LEU A 129 -6.83 9.97 0.60
CA LEU A 129 -6.14 9.44 -0.57
C LEU A 129 -5.25 8.28 -0.11
N THR A 130 -5.44 7.10 -0.68
CA THR A 130 -4.72 5.88 -0.28
C THR A 130 -4.41 5.02 -1.49
N MET A 131 -3.68 3.91 -1.30
CA MET A 131 -3.35 2.98 -2.38
C MET A 131 -3.63 1.53 -1.96
N ASP A 132 -4.17 0.74 -2.89
CA ASP A 132 -4.36 -0.71 -2.80
C ASP A 132 -4.87 -1.19 -1.43
N LEU A 133 -6.00 -0.65 -0.98
CA LEU A 133 -6.65 -1.11 0.24
C LEU A 133 -6.79 -2.64 0.22
N HIS A 134 -6.49 -3.29 1.35
CA HIS A 134 -6.58 -4.75 1.50
C HIS A 134 -7.94 -5.30 1.03
N ALA A 135 -9.00 -4.57 1.32
CA ALA A 135 -10.34 -4.86 0.88
C ALA A 135 -11.00 -3.58 0.34
N ASN A 136 -11.47 -3.61 -0.92
CA ASN A 136 -12.02 -2.43 -1.59
C ASN A 136 -13.22 -1.82 -0.86
N GLN A 137 -14.01 -2.62 -0.15
CA GLN A 137 -15.16 -2.16 0.63
C GLN A 137 -14.79 -1.24 1.80
N ILE A 138 -13.50 -1.16 2.21
CA ILE A 138 -13.03 -0.23 3.25
C ILE A 138 -13.30 1.22 2.84
N GLN A 139 -13.35 1.54 1.54
CA GLN A 139 -13.76 2.85 1.05
C GLN A 139 -15.14 3.27 1.61
N GLY A 140 -16.06 2.32 1.73
CA GLY A 140 -17.39 2.54 2.31
C GLY A 140 -17.42 2.65 3.84
N PHE A 141 -16.27 2.53 4.52
CA PHE A 141 -16.18 2.72 5.98
C PHE A 141 -16.01 4.19 6.37
N PHE A 142 -15.62 5.02 5.42
CA PHE A 142 -15.50 6.45 5.61
C PHE A 142 -16.80 7.16 5.26
N ASP A 143 -17.13 8.17 6.04
CA ASP A 143 -18.26 9.09 5.76
C ASP A 143 -17.78 10.33 4.97
N ILE A 144 -16.53 10.32 4.51
CA ILE A 144 -15.88 11.32 3.65
C ILE A 144 -15.37 10.66 2.37
N PRO A 145 -15.14 11.42 1.28
CA PRO A 145 -14.61 10.87 0.04
C PRO A 145 -13.29 10.12 0.23
N VAL A 146 -13.14 9.00 -0.49
CA VAL A 146 -11.91 8.18 -0.52
C VAL A 146 -11.50 7.95 -1.96
N ASP A 147 -10.27 8.31 -2.29
CA ASP A 147 -9.61 7.93 -3.53
C ASP A 147 -8.61 6.81 -3.23
N ASN A 148 -8.92 5.61 -3.71
CA ASN A 148 -8.06 4.43 -3.56
C ASN A 148 -7.30 4.21 -4.86
N LEU A 149 -6.05 4.67 -4.93
CA LEU A 149 -5.16 4.47 -6.08
C LEU A 149 -4.84 2.97 -6.25
N LEU A 150 -4.51 2.60 -7.46
CA LEU A 150 -4.10 1.23 -7.80
C LEU A 150 -2.63 1.21 -8.21
N GLY A 151 -1.82 0.35 -7.59
CA GLY A 151 -0.42 0.16 -7.93
C GLY A 151 -0.18 -0.63 -9.23
N ASN A 152 -1.25 -1.27 -9.76
CA ASN A 152 -1.17 -2.07 -10.98
C ASN A 152 -0.48 -1.37 -12.17
N PRO A 153 -0.72 -0.09 -12.49
CA PRO A 153 -0.04 0.59 -13.60
C PRO A 153 1.48 0.62 -13.43
N ILE A 154 1.96 0.87 -12.21
CA ILE A 154 3.40 0.96 -11.90
C ILE A 154 4.06 -0.41 -12.13
N PHE A 155 3.47 -1.47 -11.59
CA PHE A 155 3.96 -2.83 -11.79
C PHE A 155 3.87 -3.27 -13.25
N SER A 156 2.77 -2.95 -13.94
CA SER A 156 2.56 -3.34 -15.33
C SER A 156 3.61 -2.73 -16.24
N ASN A 157 3.92 -1.45 -16.09
CA ASN A 157 4.94 -0.79 -16.89
C ASN A 157 6.31 -1.45 -16.68
N TYR A 158 6.71 -1.66 -15.42
CA TYR A 158 7.98 -2.31 -15.09
C TYR A 158 8.09 -3.74 -15.64
N LEU A 159 7.03 -4.53 -15.49
CA LEU A 159 7.05 -5.94 -15.92
C LEU A 159 6.85 -6.10 -17.43
N HIS A 160 6.12 -5.20 -18.06
CA HIS A 160 6.00 -5.20 -19.52
C HIS A 160 7.35 -4.96 -20.19
N GLU A 161 8.13 -3.99 -19.73
CA GLU A 161 9.50 -3.79 -20.22
C GLU A 161 10.39 -5.02 -19.98
N ARG A 162 10.27 -5.66 -18.80
CA ARG A 162 11.08 -6.82 -18.42
C ARG A 162 10.78 -8.08 -19.23
N TYR A 163 9.52 -8.30 -19.58
CA TYR A 163 9.05 -9.53 -20.23
C TYR A 163 8.55 -9.30 -21.66
N ALA A 164 8.87 -8.17 -22.29
CA ALA A 164 8.49 -7.86 -23.66
C ALA A 164 8.89 -8.98 -24.63
N GLY A 165 7.92 -9.51 -25.38
CA GLY A 165 8.10 -10.63 -26.31
C GLY A 165 8.22 -12.00 -25.65
N GLN A 166 7.92 -12.13 -24.35
CA GLN A 166 7.92 -13.37 -23.59
C GLN A 166 6.59 -13.62 -22.86
N GLU A 167 5.51 -12.94 -23.25
CA GLU A 167 4.23 -12.94 -22.55
C GLU A 167 3.63 -14.34 -22.44
N ASP A 168 3.83 -15.18 -23.46
CA ASP A 168 3.37 -16.59 -23.48
C ASP A 168 4.14 -17.49 -22.50
N ASP A 169 5.39 -17.11 -22.13
CA ASP A 169 6.24 -17.86 -21.21
C ASP A 169 6.05 -17.45 -19.75
N VAL A 170 5.27 -16.42 -19.50
CA VAL A 170 5.04 -15.84 -18.17
C VAL A 170 3.59 -16.03 -17.75
N ILE A 171 3.37 -16.29 -16.46
CA ILE A 171 2.03 -16.43 -15.89
C ILE A 171 1.93 -15.66 -14.57
N VAL A 172 0.83 -14.94 -14.37
CA VAL A 172 0.50 -14.31 -13.09
C VAL A 172 -0.13 -15.34 -12.17
N VAL A 173 0.27 -15.36 -10.91
CA VAL A 173 -0.25 -16.31 -9.93
C VAL A 173 -0.73 -15.57 -8.69
N SER A 174 -1.97 -15.88 -8.28
CA SER A 174 -2.49 -15.47 -6.98
C SER A 174 -1.96 -16.39 -5.89
N PRO A 175 -1.33 -15.87 -4.82
CA PRO A 175 -0.77 -16.70 -3.73
C PRO A 175 -1.85 -17.36 -2.86
N ASP A 176 -3.10 -16.92 -2.97
CA ASP A 176 -4.27 -17.49 -2.29
C ASP A 176 -5.58 -17.16 -3.03
N VAL A 177 -6.69 -17.72 -2.53
CA VAL A 177 -8.03 -17.53 -3.12
C VAL A 177 -8.54 -16.09 -2.90
N GLY A 178 -8.12 -15.40 -1.84
CA GLY A 178 -8.56 -14.05 -1.50
C GLY A 178 -8.08 -13.00 -2.50
N SER A 179 -6.88 -13.17 -3.04
CA SER A 179 -6.22 -12.22 -3.95
C SER A 179 -6.54 -12.47 -5.44
N VAL A 180 -7.37 -13.47 -5.78
CA VAL A 180 -7.64 -13.88 -7.17
C VAL A 180 -8.20 -12.76 -8.04
N ALA A 181 -9.15 -11.97 -7.53
CA ALA A 181 -9.74 -10.88 -8.31
C ALA A 181 -8.69 -9.83 -8.71
N ARG A 182 -7.79 -9.50 -7.79
CA ARG A 182 -6.67 -8.57 -7.99
C ARG A 182 -5.68 -9.13 -9.01
N ALA A 183 -5.23 -10.37 -8.81
CA ALA A 183 -4.29 -11.04 -9.71
C ALA A 183 -4.87 -11.20 -11.13
N ARG A 184 -6.18 -11.43 -11.25
CA ARG A 184 -6.87 -11.53 -12.55
C ARG A 184 -6.83 -10.20 -13.31
N ALA A 185 -7.18 -9.10 -12.64
CA ALA A 185 -7.14 -7.77 -13.25
C ALA A 185 -5.72 -7.42 -13.71
N PHE A 186 -4.72 -7.79 -12.91
CA PHE A 186 -3.31 -7.59 -13.25
C PHE A 186 -2.87 -8.44 -14.44
N ALA A 187 -3.21 -9.73 -14.47
CA ALA A 187 -2.93 -10.64 -15.58
C ALA A 187 -3.53 -10.13 -16.89
N GLN A 188 -4.79 -9.66 -16.85
CA GLN A 188 -5.47 -9.08 -18.01
C GLN A 188 -4.74 -7.85 -18.55
N LYS A 189 -4.25 -6.96 -17.67
CA LYS A 189 -3.52 -5.75 -18.09
C LYS A 189 -2.18 -6.10 -18.75
N LEU A 190 -1.54 -7.19 -18.34
CA LEU A 190 -0.28 -7.70 -18.92
C LEU A 190 -0.49 -8.60 -20.15
N GLY A 191 -1.73 -8.98 -20.49
CA GLY A 191 -1.99 -9.96 -21.54
C GLY A 191 -1.53 -11.38 -21.19
N MET A 192 -1.33 -11.70 -19.90
CA MET A 192 -0.78 -12.96 -19.41
C MET A 192 -1.86 -13.89 -18.86
N GLY A 193 -1.57 -15.21 -18.79
CA GLY A 193 -2.43 -16.18 -18.13
C GLY A 193 -2.49 -16.00 -16.62
N LEU A 194 -3.50 -16.65 -15.97
CA LEU A 194 -3.68 -16.66 -14.52
C LEU A 194 -3.63 -18.08 -13.97
N ALA A 195 -2.91 -18.27 -12.85
CA ALA A 195 -3.01 -19.45 -12.01
C ALA A 195 -3.22 -19.05 -10.54
N ILE A 196 -3.56 -20.02 -9.70
CA ILE A 196 -3.92 -19.80 -8.30
C ILE A 196 -3.24 -20.86 -7.44
N VAL A 197 -2.68 -20.48 -6.30
CA VAL A 197 -2.27 -21.40 -5.24
C VAL A 197 -3.42 -21.50 -4.24
N ASP A 198 -4.09 -22.65 -4.18
CA ASP A 198 -5.15 -22.94 -3.22
C ASP A 198 -4.56 -23.66 -2.01
N LYS A 199 -4.57 -22.99 -0.86
CA LYS A 199 -4.09 -23.52 0.43
C LYS A 199 -5.24 -24.13 1.19
N ARG A 200 -5.21 -25.44 1.42
CA ARG A 200 -6.20 -26.14 2.24
C ARG A 200 -5.58 -26.69 3.51
N ARG A 201 -6.06 -26.25 4.66
CA ARG A 201 -5.81 -26.93 5.93
C ARG A 201 -6.83 -28.04 6.09
N GLN A 202 -6.41 -29.29 5.99
CA GLN A 202 -7.32 -30.43 6.17
C GLN A 202 -7.73 -30.65 7.62
N LYS A 203 -6.88 -30.28 8.61
CA LYS A 203 -7.16 -30.30 10.07
C LYS A 203 -6.29 -29.28 10.79
N ALA A 204 -6.72 -28.85 11.99
CA ALA A 204 -5.84 -28.14 12.92
C ALA A 204 -4.60 -29.00 13.20
N ASN A 205 -3.39 -28.49 13.00
CA ASN A 205 -2.09 -29.19 13.12
C ASN A 205 -1.69 -30.15 12.00
N SER A 206 -2.34 -30.14 10.82
CA SER A 206 -1.84 -30.85 9.62
C SER A 206 -0.98 -29.92 8.76
N SER A 207 -0.04 -30.52 7.99
CA SER A 207 0.71 -29.81 6.95
C SER A 207 -0.24 -29.15 5.96
N GLU A 208 0.07 -27.91 5.57
CA GLU A 208 -0.71 -27.21 4.54
C GLU A 208 -0.54 -27.93 3.20
N VAL A 209 -1.65 -28.42 2.64
CA VAL A 209 -1.65 -28.97 1.28
C VAL A 209 -1.88 -27.81 0.32
N MET A 210 -0.94 -27.59 -0.58
CA MET A 210 -1.04 -26.58 -1.62
C MET A 210 -1.44 -27.26 -2.94
N ASN A 211 -2.56 -26.81 -3.52
CA ASN A 211 -2.96 -27.17 -4.87
C ASN A 211 -2.71 -26.01 -5.82
N ILE A 212 -2.21 -26.30 -7.00
CA ILE A 212 -1.98 -25.29 -8.04
C ILE A 212 -3.08 -25.49 -9.10
N ILE A 213 -3.86 -24.43 -9.32
CA ILE A 213 -4.91 -24.39 -10.33
C ILE A 213 -4.40 -23.54 -11.49
N GLY A 214 -4.17 -24.14 -12.64
CA GLY A 214 -3.62 -23.50 -13.83
C GLY A 214 -2.31 -24.13 -14.29
N ALA A 215 -1.87 -23.80 -15.49
CA ALA A 215 -0.70 -24.39 -16.14
C ALA A 215 0.56 -23.56 -15.88
N VAL A 216 1.37 -23.91 -14.87
CA VAL A 216 2.60 -23.20 -14.50
C VAL A 216 3.88 -23.90 -14.92
N ARG A 217 3.78 -25.18 -15.34
CA ARG A 217 4.95 -26.00 -15.70
C ARG A 217 5.74 -25.39 -16.86
N GLY A 218 7.03 -25.23 -16.65
CA GLY A 218 7.93 -24.64 -17.64
C GLY A 218 7.83 -23.12 -17.80
N LYS A 219 6.94 -22.46 -17.04
CA LYS A 219 6.72 -21.01 -17.14
C LYS A 219 7.48 -20.23 -16.06
N LYS A 220 7.74 -18.96 -16.33
CA LYS A 220 8.11 -17.96 -15.35
C LYS A 220 6.86 -17.47 -14.63
N VAL A 221 6.93 -17.29 -13.33
CA VAL A 221 5.77 -16.95 -12.49
C VAL A 221 5.94 -15.55 -11.91
N ILE A 222 4.88 -14.75 -11.97
CA ILE A 222 4.72 -13.51 -11.22
C ILE A 222 3.68 -13.73 -10.12
N LEU A 223 4.13 -13.91 -8.87
CA LEU A 223 3.23 -13.90 -7.70
C LEU A 223 2.76 -12.47 -7.45
N PHE A 224 1.45 -12.25 -7.33
CA PHE A 224 0.90 -10.91 -7.17
C PHE A 224 -0.07 -10.84 -5.98
N ASP A 225 0.22 -9.93 -5.03
CA ASP A 225 -0.57 -9.71 -3.81
C ASP A 225 -0.67 -8.21 -3.46
N ASP A 226 -1.47 -7.85 -2.44
CA ASP A 226 -1.50 -6.48 -1.92
C ASP A 226 -0.37 -6.19 -0.93
N MET A 227 -0.04 -7.16 -0.08
CA MET A 227 0.99 -6.96 0.93
C MET A 227 1.77 -8.22 1.25
N VAL A 228 3.00 -8.02 1.72
CA VAL A 228 3.82 -9.06 2.33
C VAL A 228 4.10 -8.67 3.79
N ASP A 229 3.53 -9.42 4.74
CA ASP A 229 3.75 -9.21 6.17
C ASP A 229 4.95 -10.07 6.65
N THR A 230 4.73 -11.31 7.04
CA THR A 230 5.81 -12.19 7.56
C THR A 230 6.53 -13.00 6.47
N GLY A 231 6.10 -12.89 5.22
CA GLY A 231 6.66 -13.60 4.07
C GLY A 231 6.34 -15.09 3.98
N GLY A 232 5.70 -15.67 5.02
CA GLY A 232 5.45 -17.11 5.06
C GLY A 232 4.56 -17.62 3.93
N SER A 233 3.45 -16.94 3.67
CA SER A 233 2.52 -17.30 2.58
C SER A 233 3.16 -17.15 1.20
N LEU A 234 3.87 -16.04 0.98
CA LEU A 234 4.52 -15.76 -0.29
C LEU A 234 5.62 -16.79 -0.60
N CYS A 235 6.54 -17.01 0.35
CA CYS A 235 7.64 -17.95 0.17
C CYS A 235 7.16 -19.39 0.05
N GLY A 236 6.12 -19.77 0.81
CA GLY A 236 5.51 -21.11 0.69
C GLY A 236 4.83 -21.31 -0.66
N ALA A 237 4.12 -20.32 -1.18
CA ALA A 237 3.53 -20.40 -2.51
C ALA A 237 4.61 -20.50 -3.60
N ALA A 238 5.68 -19.72 -3.50
CA ALA A 238 6.80 -19.79 -4.43
C ALA A 238 7.47 -21.17 -4.43
N GLN A 239 7.71 -21.77 -3.27
CA GLN A 239 8.27 -23.11 -3.13
C GLN A 239 7.39 -24.16 -3.81
N ALA A 240 6.07 -24.12 -3.56
CA ALA A 240 5.12 -25.04 -4.17
C ALA A 240 5.07 -24.88 -5.70
N LEU A 241 5.13 -23.66 -6.21
CA LEU A 241 5.15 -23.39 -7.65
C LEU A 241 6.38 -23.99 -8.34
N VAL A 242 7.54 -23.96 -7.71
CA VAL A 242 8.76 -24.60 -8.24
C VAL A 242 8.69 -26.11 -8.10
N GLU A 243 8.46 -26.63 -6.89
CA GLU A 243 8.58 -28.06 -6.59
C GLU A 243 7.42 -28.90 -7.17
N LEU A 244 6.19 -28.43 -7.00
CA LEU A 244 4.98 -29.14 -7.45
C LEU A 244 4.53 -28.68 -8.83
N GLY A 245 4.59 -27.38 -9.08
CA GLY A 245 4.16 -26.76 -10.33
C GLY A 245 5.14 -26.89 -11.48
N GLY A 246 6.43 -27.03 -11.20
CA GLY A 246 7.50 -27.05 -12.21
C GLY A 246 7.73 -25.70 -12.87
N ALA A 247 7.51 -24.59 -12.13
CA ALA A 247 7.86 -23.25 -12.57
C ALA A 247 9.38 -23.10 -12.68
N THR A 248 9.85 -22.36 -13.68
CA THR A 248 11.29 -22.15 -13.95
C THR A 248 11.89 -20.95 -13.22
N GLU A 249 11.06 -19.95 -12.93
CA GLU A 249 11.45 -18.73 -12.22
C GLU A 249 10.24 -18.23 -11.45
N VAL A 250 10.47 -17.66 -10.26
CA VAL A 250 9.43 -16.97 -9.48
C VAL A 250 9.90 -15.57 -9.13
N VAL A 251 9.13 -14.57 -9.55
CA VAL A 251 9.21 -13.17 -9.14
C VAL A 251 7.93 -12.84 -8.38
N ALA A 252 7.99 -11.96 -7.39
CA ALA A 252 6.83 -11.55 -6.64
C ALA A 252 6.64 -10.03 -6.70
N CYS A 253 5.40 -9.57 -6.72
CA CYS A 253 5.02 -8.16 -6.61
C CYS A 253 3.97 -8.00 -5.53
N ALA A 254 4.13 -6.99 -4.69
CA ALA A 254 3.10 -6.60 -3.74
C ALA A 254 3.20 -5.10 -3.46
N SER A 255 2.05 -4.43 -3.31
CA SER A 255 2.01 -2.99 -3.09
C SER A 255 2.68 -2.60 -1.78
N HIS A 256 2.47 -3.38 -0.71
CA HIS A 256 2.91 -3.02 0.63
C HIS A 256 3.92 -4.01 1.20
N GLY A 257 5.18 -3.59 1.28
CA GLY A 257 6.23 -4.34 1.95
C GLY A 257 6.23 -4.11 3.47
N VAL A 258 5.27 -4.70 4.19
CA VAL A 258 5.19 -4.55 5.66
C VAL A 258 6.40 -5.21 6.34
N LEU A 259 6.81 -6.36 5.83
CA LEU A 259 8.05 -7.08 6.15
C LEU A 259 8.28 -7.30 7.66
N SER A 260 7.25 -7.75 8.38
CA SER A 260 7.32 -7.98 9.81
C SER A 260 8.14 -9.21 10.19
N GLY A 261 8.78 -9.15 11.36
CA GLY A 261 9.51 -10.27 11.93
C GLY A 261 10.56 -10.86 10.98
N PRO A 262 10.50 -12.17 10.65
CA PRO A 262 11.51 -12.87 9.84
C PRO A 262 11.27 -12.75 8.32
N ALA A 263 10.47 -11.80 7.85
CA ALA A 263 10.08 -11.71 6.43
C ALA A 263 11.27 -11.59 5.48
N VAL A 264 12.22 -10.72 5.80
CA VAL A 264 13.40 -10.48 4.96
C VAL A 264 14.27 -11.73 4.87
N ASP A 265 14.57 -12.37 6.01
CA ASP A 265 15.35 -13.63 6.05
C ASP A 265 14.66 -14.75 5.26
N ARG A 266 13.33 -14.82 5.32
CA ARG A 266 12.55 -15.81 4.55
C ARG A 266 12.64 -15.54 3.05
N ILE A 267 12.52 -14.29 2.64
CA ILE A 267 12.65 -13.89 1.23
C ILE A 267 14.07 -14.21 0.74
N GLU A 268 15.07 -13.84 1.50
CA GLU A 268 16.48 -14.07 1.13
C GLU A 268 16.79 -15.56 0.92
N LYS A 269 16.27 -16.44 1.80
CA LYS A 269 16.45 -17.90 1.74
C LYS A 269 15.51 -18.62 0.79
N SER A 270 14.49 -17.92 0.24
CA SER A 270 13.47 -18.52 -0.62
C SER A 270 13.95 -18.77 -2.05
N VAL A 271 13.17 -19.52 -2.81
CA VAL A 271 13.36 -19.73 -4.26
C VAL A 271 12.96 -18.51 -5.10
N ILE A 272 12.41 -17.48 -4.47
CA ILE A 272 12.03 -16.24 -5.16
C ILE A 272 13.30 -15.54 -5.65
N LYS A 273 13.32 -15.16 -6.91
CA LYS A 273 14.43 -14.44 -7.53
C LYS A 273 14.45 -12.97 -7.15
N GLU A 274 13.27 -12.35 -7.13
CA GLU A 274 13.09 -10.92 -6.83
C GLU A 274 11.70 -10.69 -6.25
N VAL A 275 11.61 -9.81 -5.27
CA VAL A 275 10.34 -9.28 -4.74
C VAL A 275 10.32 -7.79 -4.98
N ILE A 276 9.27 -7.32 -5.64
CA ILE A 276 9.10 -5.92 -6.02
C ILE A 276 7.98 -5.33 -5.17
N PHE A 277 8.29 -4.29 -4.42
CA PHE A 277 7.34 -3.52 -3.63
C PHE A 277 7.15 -2.12 -4.19
N LEU A 278 6.04 -1.49 -3.85
CA LEU A 278 5.89 -0.04 -3.94
C LEU A 278 6.42 0.59 -2.65
N ASP A 279 6.93 1.81 -2.74
CA ASP A 279 7.48 2.54 -1.58
C ASP A 279 6.41 3.17 -0.67
N THR A 280 5.19 2.62 -0.68
CA THR A 280 4.07 2.97 0.24
C THR A 280 4.40 2.73 1.70
N VAL A 281 5.25 1.74 1.98
CA VAL A 281 5.89 1.47 3.27
C VAL A 281 7.40 1.64 3.05
N PRO A 282 8.09 2.47 3.84
CA PRO A 282 9.50 2.72 3.63
C PRO A 282 10.35 1.47 3.86
N PRO A 283 11.47 1.32 3.14
CA PRO A 283 12.47 0.31 3.46
C PRO A 283 12.93 0.43 4.91
N ARG A 284 13.10 -0.69 5.60
CA ARG A 284 13.59 -0.68 6.98
C ARG A 284 15.06 -0.24 7.01
N PRO A 285 15.43 0.77 7.84
CA PRO A 285 16.81 1.19 7.99
C PRO A 285 17.73 0.02 8.37
N GLY A 286 18.88 -0.10 7.70
CA GLY A 286 19.89 -1.10 8.01
C GLY A 286 19.60 -2.53 7.53
N VAL A 287 18.42 -2.79 6.96
CA VAL A 287 18.05 -4.08 6.36
C VAL A 287 18.41 -4.08 4.87
N LYS A 288 19.32 -4.97 4.46
CA LYS A 288 19.68 -5.17 3.05
C LYS A 288 19.28 -6.57 2.62
N CYS A 289 18.63 -6.67 1.49
CA CYS A 289 18.35 -7.94 0.81
C CYS A 289 18.34 -7.64 -0.70
N ASP A 290 19.27 -8.23 -1.43
CA ASP A 290 19.45 -7.98 -2.86
C ASP A 290 18.26 -8.45 -3.71
N LYS A 291 17.40 -9.28 -3.13
CA LYS A 291 16.16 -9.74 -3.78
C LYS A 291 15.01 -8.73 -3.69
N ILE A 292 15.11 -7.70 -2.83
CA ILE A 292 14.03 -6.74 -2.62
C ILE A 292 14.29 -5.48 -3.42
N LYS A 293 13.30 -5.09 -4.23
CA LYS A 293 13.29 -3.86 -5.03
C LYS A 293 12.07 -3.02 -4.68
N TYR A 294 12.23 -1.69 -4.72
CA TYR A 294 11.14 -0.75 -4.54
C TYR A 294 10.92 0.07 -5.81
N LEU A 295 9.66 0.26 -6.19
CA LEU A 295 9.22 1.19 -7.22
C LEU A 295 8.51 2.36 -6.55
N SER A 296 8.80 3.58 -7.00
CA SER A 296 8.21 4.76 -6.38
C SER A 296 6.78 4.99 -6.82
N VAL A 297 5.95 5.39 -5.87
CA VAL A 297 4.57 5.85 -6.09
C VAL A 297 4.46 7.38 -6.12
N ALA A 298 5.57 8.09 -5.96
CA ALA A 298 5.59 9.55 -5.82
C ALA A 298 4.87 10.26 -6.96
N HIS A 299 5.17 9.91 -8.21
CA HIS A 299 4.55 10.50 -9.40
C HIS A 299 3.02 10.30 -9.41
N MET A 300 2.55 9.10 -9.08
CA MET A 300 1.10 8.80 -9.07
C MET A 300 0.37 9.55 -7.95
N PHE A 301 0.99 9.69 -6.76
CA PHE A 301 0.41 10.48 -5.67
C PHE A 301 0.45 11.97 -5.99
N ALA A 302 1.52 12.48 -6.59
CA ALA A 302 1.61 13.87 -7.03
C ALA A 302 0.50 14.23 -8.01
N GLU A 303 0.32 13.43 -9.07
CA GLU A 303 -0.74 13.62 -10.05
C GLU A 303 -2.15 13.50 -9.42
N ALA A 304 -2.33 12.57 -8.47
CA ALA A 304 -3.61 12.46 -7.75
C ALA A 304 -3.89 13.70 -6.88
N ILE A 305 -2.88 14.24 -6.21
CA ILE A 305 -2.98 15.47 -5.40
C ILE A 305 -3.36 16.66 -6.30
N GLU A 306 -2.66 16.85 -7.42
CA GLU A 306 -2.99 17.90 -8.40
C GLU A 306 -4.42 17.78 -8.90
N ARG A 307 -4.85 16.57 -9.28
CA ARG A 307 -6.23 16.33 -9.75
C ARG A 307 -7.29 16.58 -8.69
N ILE A 308 -7.00 16.25 -7.42
CA ILE A 308 -7.89 16.57 -6.29
C ILE A 308 -7.98 18.09 -6.09
N TYR A 309 -6.84 18.79 -6.19
CA TYR A 309 -6.81 20.23 -6.07
C TYR A 309 -7.55 20.92 -7.22
N GLU A 310 -7.35 20.50 -8.45
CA GLU A 310 -8.00 21.02 -9.66
C GLU A 310 -9.47 20.58 -9.80
N GLU A 311 -10.00 19.73 -8.91
CA GLU A 311 -11.34 19.15 -8.96
C GLU A 311 -11.61 18.33 -10.24
N VAL A 312 -10.59 17.70 -10.79
CA VAL A 312 -10.70 16.83 -11.96
C VAL A 312 -10.62 15.34 -11.56
N SER A 313 -11.05 14.47 -12.47
CA SER A 313 -11.18 13.04 -12.18
C SER A 313 -9.85 12.34 -11.91
N VAL A 314 -9.72 11.72 -10.74
CA VAL A 314 -8.60 10.86 -10.34
C VAL A 314 -8.64 9.50 -11.06
N SER A 315 -9.82 9.03 -11.49
CA SER A 315 -9.98 7.70 -12.11
C SER A 315 -9.22 7.52 -13.43
N LYS A 316 -8.82 8.60 -14.09
CA LYS A 316 -7.95 8.55 -15.27
C LYS A 316 -6.56 7.96 -15.00
N LEU A 317 -6.13 7.90 -13.74
CA LEU A 317 -4.85 7.30 -13.33
C LEU A 317 -4.85 5.76 -13.39
N PHE A 318 -6.01 5.14 -13.57
CA PHE A 318 -6.17 3.67 -13.53
C PHE A 318 -6.33 3.04 -14.92
N VAL A 319 -6.42 3.84 -15.94
CA VAL A 319 -6.67 3.41 -17.34
C VAL A 319 -5.40 2.99 -18.04
#